data_9c59c669d0ff43f58dfd28af879cf0c2
#
_entry.id   9c59c669d0ff43f58dfd28af879cf0c2
#
_cell.length_a   1.000
_cell.length_b   1.000
_cell.length_c   1.000
_cell.angle_alpha   90.00
_cell.angle_beta   90.00
_cell.angle_gamma   90.00
#
_symmetry.space_group_name_H-M   'P 1'
#
loop_
_entity.id
_entity.type
_entity.pdbx_description
1 polymer ?
#
loop_
_entity_poly.entity_id
_entity_poly.type
_entity_poly.pdbx_seq_one_letter_code
_entity_poly.pdbx_strand_id
1 'polypeptide(L)'
;MTTEVHIGEYTFELAQAGPVDGVPVVALHGFPQTNASWSRVTPELTAAGCRVLAPNQRGYSPGARPIGVEHYRIERLTEDVLGLLDAFDLNSAHLVGHDWGAVVAWHVAAEYPDRVRSLTAASVPHSAAFNWAIREDPDQQQRSRYFGLLREPEKAERVLTDNDAQRLRAMFGAESLDDEYVRHLTVPGALTAASSWYAAMTREFANLPAVTVPTTYVWSNGDTAIGRAGAERCGEFVDAPYRFVELDGISHWIPEEAPDRLAAEILDRIGSV
;
A
#
# COMPACT_ATOMS: atom_id res chain seq x y z
N MET A 1 -5.78 -16.41 9.94
CA MET A 1 -4.61 -16.83 10.76
C MET A 1 -3.40 -16.07 10.28
N THR A 2 -2.58 -15.59 11.20
CA THR A 2 -1.27 -15.04 10.85
C THR A 2 -0.28 -16.20 10.76
N THR A 3 0.42 -16.30 9.65
CA THR A 3 1.47 -17.28 9.38
C THR A 3 2.76 -16.54 9.04
N GLU A 4 3.87 -17.26 8.99
CA GLU A 4 5.15 -16.70 8.54
C GLU A 4 5.48 -17.25 7.14
N VAL A 5 6.09 -16.40 6.31
CA VAL A 5 6.63 -16.78 5.00
C VAL A 5 8.07 -16.31 4.90
N HIS A 6 8.95 -17.18 4.39
CA HIS A 6 10.35 -16.85 4.14
C HIS A 6 10.53 -16.38 2.70
N ILE A 7 11.11 -15.19 2.52
CA ILE A 7 11.45 -14.60 1.22
C ILE A 7 12.91 -14.16 1.29
N GLY A 8 13.78 -14.86 0.59
CA GLY A 8 15.21 -14.63 0.71
C GLY A 8 15.70 -14.86 2.14
N GLU A 9 16.36 -13.86 2.70
CA GLU A 9 16.87 -13.88 4.09
C GLU A 9 15.88 -13.38 5.14
N TYR A 10 14.68 -12.92 4.72
CA TYR A 10 13.69 -12.30 5.59
C TYR A 10 12.50 -13.21 5.87
N THR A 11 11.88 -12.99 7.03
CA THR A 11 10.64 -13.64 7.44
C THR A 11 9.54 -12.60 7.56
N PHE A 12 8.48 -12.80 6.79
CA PHE A 12 7.32 -11.90 6.78
C PHE A 12 6.14 -12.52 7.51
N GLU A 13 5.48 -11.72 8.35
CA GLU A 13 4.17 -12.07 8.88
C GLU A 13 3.11 -11.91 7.79
N LEU A 14 2.27 -12.91 7.62
CA LEU A 14 1.26 -12.97 6.57
C LEU A 14 -0.11 -13.29 7.15
N ALA A 15 -1.09 -12.43 6.91
CA ALA A 15 -2.49 -12.79 7.07
C ALA A 15 -2.96 -13.49 5.79
N GLN A 16 -3.43 -14.74 5.96
CA GLN A 16 -3.96 -15.53 4.84
C GLN A 16 -5.41 -15.94 5.12
N ALA A 17 -6.27 -15.83 4.08
CA ALA A 17 -7.67 -16.23 4.17
C ALA A 17 -8.19 -16.73 2.81
N GLY A 18 -9.29 -17.48 2.84
CA GLY A 18 -9.93 -18.06 1.66
C GLY A 18 -9.40 -19.44 1.28
N PRO A 19 -9.98 -20.07 0.23
CA PRO A 19 -9.60 -21.41 -0.21
C PRO A 19 -8.20 -21.40 -0.85
N VAL A 20 -7.44 -22.48 -0.66
CA VAL A 20 -6.05 -22.58 -1.17
C VAL A 20 -5.98 -22.50 -2.70
N ASP A 21 -7.01 -23.01 -3.36
CA ASP A 21 -7.19 -23.01 -4.82
C ASP A 21 -8.03 -21.82 -5.33
N GLY A 22 -8.35 -20.86 -4.43
CA GLY A 22 -9.09 -19.65 -4.78
C GLY A 22 -8.32 -18.70 -5.68
N VAL A 23 -9.03 -17.71 -6.22
CA VAL A 23 -8.44 -16.66 -7.05
C VAL A 23 -7.41 -15.87 -6.23
N PRO A 24 -6.12 -15.85 -6.60
CA PRO A 24 -5.08 -15.24 -5.76
C PRO A 24 -5.14 -13.72 -5.80
N VAL A 25 -5.22 -13.12 -4.62
CA VAL A 25 -5.19 -11.67 -4.38
C VAL A 25 -4.08 -11.38 -3.38
N VAL A 26 -3.13 -10.52 -3.75
CA VAL A 26 -2.13 -9.97 -2.82
C VAL A 26 -2.56 -8.58 -2.41
N ALA A 27 -2.71 -8.35 -1.10
CA ALA A 27 -3.22 -7.10 -0.54
C ALA A 27 -2.12 -6.40 0.28
N LEU A 28 -1.66 -5.24 -0.21
CA LEU A 28 -0.52 -4.48 0.29
C LEU A 28 -0.99 -3.25 1.06
N HIS A 29 -0.67 -3.20 2.36
CA HIS A 29 -1.01 -2.07 3.24
C HIS A 29 -0.08 -0.87 3.04
N GLY A 30 -0.46 0.29 3.59
CA GLY A 30 0.34 1.51 3.58
C GLY A 30 0.98 1.87 4.93
N PHE A 31 1.49 3.10 4.99
CA PHE A 31 2.01 3.71 6.21
C PHE A 31 0.90 4.55 6.90
N PRO A 32 0.77 4.50 8.19
CA PRO A 32 1.44 3.67 9.18
C PRO A 32 0.61 2.44 9.60
N GLN A 33 0.02 1.76 8.64
CA GLN A 33 -0.84 0.59 8.85
C GLN A 33 -0.04 -0.71 8.93
N THR A 34 -0.75 -1.83 9.08
CA THR A 34 -0.27 -3.21 8.96
C THR A 34 -1.23 -3.99 8.05
N ASN A 35 -1.01 -5.28 7.88
CA ASN A 35 -1.93 -6.16 7.15
C ASN A 35 -3.34 -6.19 7.77
N ALA A 36 -3.51 -5.73 9.02
CA ALA A 36 -4.81 -5.60 9.67
C ALA A 36 -5.76 -4.62 8.95
N SER A 37 -5.23 -3.68 8.14
CA SER A 37 -6.04 -2.77 7.30
C SER A 37 -6.98 -3.52 6.36
N TRP A 38 -6.61 -4.73 5.96
CA TRP A 38 -7.40 -5.57 5.07
C TRP A 38 -8.43 -6.44 5.79
N SER A 39 -8.48 -6.40 7.13
CA SER A 39 -9.36 -7.28 7.93
C SER A 39 -10.85 -7.13 7.63
N ARG A 40 -11.30 -5.93 7.26
CA ARG A 40 -12.70 -5.64 6.91
C ARG A 40 -13.02 -5.95 5.44
N VAL A 41 -12.03 -5.89 4.55
CA VAL A 41 -12.18 -6.16 3.10
C VAL A 41 -12.08 -7.66 2.82
N THR A 42 -11.21 -8.37 3.51
CA THR A 42 -10.92 -9.81 3.30
C THR A 42 -12.15 -10.71 3.34
N PRO A 43 -13.13 -10.57 4.27
CA PRO A 43 -14.31 -11.42 4.31
C PRO A 43 -15.12 -11.40 3.01
N GLU A 44 -15.32 -10.25 2.40
CA GLU A 44 -16.05 -10.10 1.13
C GLU A 44 -15.31 -10.79 -0.02
N LEU A 45 -13.99 -10.62 -0.10
CA LEU A 45 -13.18 -11.26 -1.13
C LEU A 45 -13.19 -12.79 -1.00
N THR A 46 -13.08 -13.29 0.22
CA THR A 46 -13.08 -14.73 0.46
C THR A 46 -14.45 -15.37 0.25
N ALA A 47 -15.53 -14.67 0.56
CA ALA A 47 -16.90 -15.10 0.25
C ALA A 47 -17.13 -15.23 -1.27
N ALA A 48 -16.41 -14.43 -2.08
CA ALA A 48 -16.42 -14.51 -3.54
C ALA A 48 -15.42 -15.55 -4.10
N GLY A 49 -14.77 -16.36 -3.24
CA GLY A 49 -13.85 -17.42 -3.67
C GLY A 49 -12.40 -16.97 -3.90
N CYS A 50 -12.03 -15.78 -3.45
CA CYS A 50 -10.64 -15.34 -3.51
C CYS A 50 -9.78 -15.97 -2.40
N ARG A 51 -8.51 -16.21 -2.72
CA ARG A 51 -7.44 -16.48 -1.75
C ARG A 51 -6.68 -15.18 -1.51
N VAL A 52 -6.81 -14.60 -0.32
CA VAL A 52 -6.18 -13.33 0.05
C VAL A 52 -4.88 -13.59 0.79
N LEU A 53 -3.80 -12.96 0.34
CA LEU A 53 -2.47 -12.95 0.94
C LEU A 53 -2.14 -11.50 1.29
N ALA A 54 -2.14 -11.16 2.58
CA ALA A 54 -1.84 -9.81 3.06
C ALA A 54 -0.61 -9.84 3.99
N PRO A 55 0.60 -9.54 3.47
CA PRO A 55 1.81 -9.50 4.29
C PRO A 55 1.88 -8.22 5.13
N ASN A 56 2.49 -8.31 6.33
CA ASN A 56 3.17 -7.17 6.91
C ASN A 56 4.43 -6.94 6.09
N GLN A 57 4.50 -5.84 5.36
CA GLN A 57 5.55 -5.60 4.39
C GLN A 57 6.92 -5.36 5.07
N ARG A 58 8.00 -5.22 4.29
CA ARG A 58 9.35 -4.91 4.76
C ARG A 58 9.34 -3.68 5.68
N GLY A 59 10.00 -3.78 6.84
CA GLY A 59 9.96 -2.75 7.90
C GLY A 59 8.83 -2.96 8.91
N TYR A 60 7.75 -3.59 8.51
CA TYR A 60 6.61 -3.90 9.39
C TYR A 60 6.73 -5.30 9.99
N SER A 61 7.05 -6.32 9.22
CA SER A 61 7.36 -7.65 9.76
C SER A 61 8.63 -7.59 10.63
N PRO A 62 8.60 -8.08 11.88
CA PRO A 62 9.79 -8.07 12.75
C PRO A 62 11.00 -8.79 12.14
N GLY A 63 10.77 -9.88 11.41
CA GLY A 63 11.81 -10.65 10.69
C GLY A 63 12.27 -10.03 9.38
N ALA A 64 11.78 -8.83 9.01
CA ALA A 64 12.11 -8.11 7.78
C ALA A 64 12.35 -6.61 8.04
N ARG A 65 13.14 -6.29 9.06
CA ARG A 65 13.54 -4.92 9.45
C ARG A 65 15.05 -4.72 9.32
N PRO A 66 15.61 -4.75 8.10
CA PRO A 66 17.05 -4.51 7.91
C PRO A 66 17.42 -3.09 8.34
N ILE A 67 18.68 -2.93 8.78
CA ILE A 67 19.26 -1.63 9.12
C ILE A 67 19.83 -1.01 7.84
N GLY A 68 19.50 0.25 7.59
CA GLY A 68 19.96 1.01 6.42
C GLY A 68 18.86 1.33 5.44
N VAL A 69 18.77 2.59 5.03
CA VAL A 69 17.72 3.12 4.15
C VAL A 69 17.72 2.45 2.77
N GLU A 70 18.89 2.03 2.29
CA GLU A 70 19.08 1.36 1.00
C GLU A 70 18.31 0.04 0.86
N HIS A 71 17.97 -0.60 1.98
CA HIS A 71 17.17 -1.83 2.02
C HIS A 71 15.66 -1.58 1.80
N TYR A 72 15.23 -0.31 1.80
CA TYR A 72 13.83 0.10 1.66
C TYR A 72 13.53 0.78 0.32
N ARG A 73 14.45 0.69 -0.64
CA ARG A 73 14.22 1.18 -2.01
C ARG A 73 13.08 0.40 -2.65
N ILE A 74 12.37 1.04 -3.57
CA ILE A 74 11.19 0.46 -4.20
C ILE A 74 11.48 -0.87 -4.90
N GLU A 75 12.66 -1.05 -5.46
CA GLU A 75 13.08 -2.31 -6.09
C GLU A 75 13.10 -3.46 -5.08
N ARG A 76 13.47 -3.20 -3.82
CA ARG A 76 13.45 -4.22 -2.75
C ARG A 76 12.04 -4.57 -2.32
N LEU A 77 11.14 -3.57 -2.32
CA LEU A 77 9.74 -3.78 -1.97
C LEU A 77 9.01 -4.56 -3.08
N THR A 78 9.34 -4.31 -4.35
CA THR A 78 8.82 -5.10 -5.47
C THR A 78 9.36 -6.53 -5.47
N GLU A 79 10.65 -6.73 -5.18
CA GLU A 79 11.26 -8.06 -5.01
C GLU A 79 10.54 -8.88 -3.93
N ASP A 80 10.10 -8.26 -2.83
CA ASP A 80 9.34 -8.95 -1.77
C ASP A 80 7.99 -9.47 -2.27
N VAL A 81 7.29 -8.68 -3.08
CA VAL A 81 6.01 -9.11 -3.67
C VAL A 81 6.22 -10.27 -4.64
N LEU A 82 7.25 -10.20 -5.48
CA LEU A 82 7.59 -11.29 -6.39
C LEU A 82 7.98 -12.55 -5.62
N GLY A 83 8.80 -12.41 -4.58
CA GLY A 83 9.19 -13.50 -3.69
C GLY A 83 8.00 -14.12 -2.95
N LEU A 84 6.99 -13.29 -2.58
CA LEU A 84 5.74 -13.80 -2.02
C LEU A 84 4.98 -14.67 -3.04
N LEU A 85 4.87 -14.22 -4.29
CA LEU A 85 4.24 -15.03 -5.34
C LEU A 85 4.97 -16.36 -5.53
N ASP A 86 6.30 -16.33 -5.57
CA ASP A 86 7.12 -17.52 -5.74
C ASP A 86 6.99 -18.49 -4.55
N ALA A 87 6.95 -17.99 -3.32
CA ALA A 87 6.79 -18.79 -2.11
C ALA A 87 5.44 -19.54 -2.04
N PHE A 88 4.44 -19.05 -2.79
CA PHE A 88 3.11 -19.67 -2.89
C PHE A 88 2.86 -20.38 -4.24
N ASP A 89 3.91 -20.60 -5.04
CA ASP A 89 3.83 -21.19 -6.37
C ASP A 89 2.83 -20.50 -7.30
N LEU A 90 2.70 -19.16 -7.16
CA LEU A 90 1.79 -18.33 -7.95
C LEU A 90 2.53 -17.71 -9.14
N ASN A 91 2.17 -18.07 -10.35
CA ASN A 91 2.71 -17.41 -11.54
C ASN A 91 2.30 -15.94 -11.61
N SER A 92 1.05 -15.64 -11.26
CA SER A 92 0.52 -14.26 -11.20
C SER A 92 -0.65 -14.16 -10.22
N ALA A 93 -0.93 -12.94 -9.74
CA ALA A 93 -2.04 -12.63 -8.86
C ALA A 93 -2.72 -11.32 -9.24
N HIS A 94 -3.92 -11.08 -8.69
CA HIS A 94 -4.50 -9.74 -8.64
C HIS A 94 -3.82 -8.96 -7.53
N LEU A 95 -3.31 -7.76 -7.82
CA LEU A 95 -2.70 -6.91 -6.81
C LEU A 95 -3.70 -5.87 -6.33
N VAL A 96 -3.76 -5.70 -5.02
CA VAL A 96 -4.50 -4.64 -4.36
C VAL A 96 -3.54 -3.90 -3.45
N GLY A 97 -3.53 -2.57 -3.51
CA GLY A 97 -2.67 -1.77 -2.66
C GLY A 97 -3.36 -0.52 -2.17
N HIS A 98 -3.03 -0.11 -0.94
CA HIS A 98 -3.46 1.15 -0.36
C HIS A 98 -2.24 1.96 0.09
N ASP A 99 -2.24 3.29 -0.12
CA ASP A 99 -1.16 4.20 0.24
C ASP A 99 0.20 3.72 -0.30
N TRP A 100 1.22 3.48 0.51
CA TRP A 100 2.49 2.88 0.09
C TRP A 100 2.33 1.50 -0.56
N GLY A 101 1.34 0.72 -0.12
CA GLY A 101 1.02 -0.55 -0.78
C GLY A 101 0.52 -0.35 -2.22
N ALA A 102 -0.21 0.75 -2.50
CA ALA A 102 -0.56 1.11 -3.87
C ALA A 102 0.69 1.49 -4.68
N VAL A 103 1.62 2.24 -4.07
CA VAL A 103 2.89 2.58 -4.73
C VAL A 103 3.65 1.31 -5.15
N VAL A 104 3.82 0.35 -4.24
CA VAL A 104 4.48 -0.93 -4.54
C VAL A 104 3.72 -1.68 -5.63
N ALA A 105 2.39 -1.75 -5.53
CA ALA A 105 1.55 -2.44 -6.51
C ALA A 105 1.65 -1.81 -7.92
N TRP A 106 1.73 -0.46 -8.02
CA TRP A 106 1.98 0.25 -9.27
C TRP A 106 3.32 -0.16 -9.90
N HIS A 107 4.39 -0.22 -9.10
CA HIS A 107 5.71 -0.62 -9.57
C HIS A 107 5.74 -2.07 -10.03
N VAL A 108 5.17 -3.01 -9.26
CA VAL A 108 5.08 -4.41 -9.70
C VAL A 108 4.27 -4.53 -10.99
N ALA A 109 3.14 -3.83 -11.12
CA ALA A 109 2.29 -3.91 -12.30
C ALA A 109 2.94 -3.31 -13.56
N ALA A 110 3.75 -2.26 -13.40
CA ALA A 110 4.44 -1.61 -14.51
C ALA A 110 5.70 -2.35 -14.97
N GLU A 111 6.48 -2.88 -14.01
CA GLU A 111 7.78 -3.49 -14.28
C GLU A 111 7.70 -5.01 -14.51
N TYR A 112 6.67 -5.66 -13.94
CA TYR A 112 6.47 -7.12 -14.01
C TYR A 112 5.02 -7.49 -14.41
N PRO A 113 4.50 -6.97 -15.56
CA PRO A 113 3.10 -7.15 -15.95
C PRO A 113 2.69 -8.62 -16.06
N ASP A 114 3.60 -9.52 -16.43
CA ASP A 114 3.33 -10.97 -16.51
C ASP A 114 3.04 -11.62 -15.16
N ARG A 115 3.41 -10.95 -14.04
CA ARG A 115 3.14 -11.40 -12.66
C ARG A 115 1.84 -10.82 -12.10
N VAL A 116 1.14 -9.95 -12.85
CA VAL A 116 -0.03 -9.21 -12.39
C VAL A 116 -1.20 -9.44 -13.33
N ARG A 117 -2.29 -10.03 -12.81
CA ARG A 117 -3.53 -10.23 -13.59
C ARG A 117 -4.32 -8.94 -13.75
N SER A 118 -4.43 -8.19 -12.66
CA SER A 118 -5.01 -6.85 -12.62
C SER A 118 -4.52 -6.09 -11.39
N LEU A 119 -4.69 -4.77 -11.40
CA LEU A 119 -4.35 -3.88 -10.31
C LEU A 119 -5.61 -3.17 -9.79
N THR A 120 -5.79 -3.13 -8.47
CA THR A 120 -6.66 -2.17 -7.79
C THR A 120 -5.81 -1.34 -6.83
N ALA A 121 -5.63 -0.05 -7.14
CA ALA A 121 -4.87 0.87 -6.31
C ALA A 121 -5.82 1.82 -5.59
N ALA A 122 -5.67 1.96 -4.27
CA ALA A 122 -6.49 2.84 -3.44
C ALA A 122 -5.66 4.00 -2.89
N SER A 123 -6.19 5.19 -2.92
CA SER A 123 -5.65 6.47 -2.47
C SER A 123 -4.49 6.97 -3.35
N VAL A 124 -3.29 6.36 -3.31
CA VAL A 124 -2.11 6.89 -4.01
C VAL A 124 -2.15 6.54 -5.50
N PRO A 125 -2.11 7.56 -6.39
CA PRO A 125 -2.11 7.36 -7.83
C PRO A 125 -0.75 6.86 -8.33
N HIS A 126 -0.68 6.56 -9.63
CA HIS A 126 0.57 6.21 -10.30
C HIS A 126 1.69 7.20 -9.97
N SER A 127 2.91 6.70 -9.71
CA SER A 127 4.04 7.48 -9.20
C SER A 127 4.36 8.71 -10.07
N ALA A 128 4.19 8.62 -11.39
CA ALA A 128 4.41 9.76 -12.29
C ALA A 128 3.33 10.85 -12.12
N ALA A 129 2.05 10.47 -11.93
CA ALA A 129 0.96 11.41 -11.65
C ALA A 129 1.15 12.11 -10.30
N PHE A 130 1.53 11.34 -9.27
CA PHE A 130 1.81 11.88 -7.95
C PHE A 130 3.00 12.84 -7.94
N ASN A 131 4.10 12.46 -8.60
CA ASN A 131 5.28 13.32 -8.71
C ASN A 131 4.98 14.61 -9.48
N TRP A 132 4.16 14.54 -10.54
CA TRP A 132 3.70 15.73 -11.23
C TRP A 132 2.91 16.64 -10.27
N ALA A 133 1.98 16.10 -9.49
CA ALA A 133 1.19 16.86 -8.54
C ALA A 133 2.05 17.51 -7.44
N ILE A 134 3.04 16.80 -6.90
CA ILE A 134 4.00 17.38 -5.93
C ILE A 134 4.75 18.58 -6.51
N ARG A 135 5.04 18.59 -7.80
CA ARG A 135 5.79 19.68 -8.46
C ARG A 135 4.92 20.85 -8.87
N GLU A 136 3.72 20.59 -9.35
CA GLU A 136 2.90 21.56 -10.06
C GLU A 136 1.64 21.98 -9.30
N ASP A 137 1.17 21.18 -8.31
CA ASP A 137 -0.06 21.48 -7.57
C ASP A 137 0.23 21.96 -6.15
N PRO A 138 -0.08 23.24 -5.81
CA PRO A 138 0.12 23.77 -4.46
C PRO A 138 -0.65 23.03 -3.37
N ASP A 139 -1.82 22.45 -3.67
CA ASP A 139 -2.59 21.66 -2.72
C ASP A 139 -1.83 20.37 -2.35
N GLN A 140 -1.34 19.63 -3.35
CA GLN A 140 -0.53 18.43 -3.10
C GLN A 140 0.78 18.77 -2.37
N GLN A 141 1.42 19.88 -2.71
CA GLN A 141 2.62 20.32 -1.98
C GLN A 141 2.33 20.55 -0.49
N GLN A 142 1.20 21.14 -0.17
CA GLN A 142 0.77 21.36 1.21
C GLN A 142 0.49 20.02 1.92
N ARG A 143 -0.25 19.11 1.27
CA ARG A 143 -0.59 17.78 1.78
C ARG A 143 0.64 16.93 2.06
N SER A 144 1.69 17.05 1.24
CA SER A 144 2.92 16.25 1.33
C SER A 144 3.97 16.82 2.30
N ARG A 145 3.69 17.88 3.06
CA ARG A 145 4.67 18.49 4.00
C ARG A 145 5.19 17.54 5.08
N TYR A 146 4.39 16.56 5.47
CA TYR A 146 4.80 15.57 6.47
C TYR A 146 5.98 14.70 6.02
N PHE A 147 6.25 14.59 4.72
CA PHE A 147 7.43 13.91 4.17
C PHE A 147 8.72 14.48 4.75
N GLY A 148 8.76 15.79 5.08
CA GLY A 148 9.92 16.41 5.69
C GLY A 148 10.33 15.77 7.04
N LEU A 149 9.35 15.27 7.81
CA LEU A 149 9.62 14.51 9.03
C LEU A 149 9.97 13.05 8.72
N LEU A 150 9.18 12.37 7.89
CA LEU A 150 9.31 10.94 7.67
C LEU A 150 10.60 10.56 6.89
N ARG A 151 11.20 11.51 6.17
CA ARG A 151 12.51 11.32 5.52
C ARG A 151 13.70 11.34 6.48
N GLU A 152 13.46 11.60 7.75
CA GLU A 152 14.44 11.49 8.84
C GLU A 152 14.00 10.36 9.80
N PRO A 153 14.20 9.05 9.47
CA PRO A 153 13.52 7.93 10.12
C PRO A 153 13.68 7.89 11.65
N GLU A 154 14.90 8.06 12.16
CA GLU A 154 15.16 8.07 13.60
C GLU A 154 14.51 9.26 14.32
N LYS A 155 14.42 10.41 13.65
CA LYS A 155 13.73 11.59 14.18
C LYS A 155 12.21 11.37 14.12
N ALA A 156 11.70 10.76 13.04
CA ALA A 156 10.29 10.42 12.90
C ALA A 156 9.86 9.49 14.05
N GLU A 157 10.63 8.43 14.35
CA GLU A 157 10.34 7.54 15.46
C GLU A 157 10.29 8.31 16.78
N ARG A 158 11.30 9.09 17.13
CA ARG A 158 11.29 9.87 18.37
C ARG A 158 10.10 10.82 18.48
N VAL A 159 9.75 11.51 17.37
CA VAL A 159 8.68 12.52 17.37
C VAL A 159 7.29 11.88 17.41
N LEU A 160 7.10 10.76 16.69
CA LEU A 160 5.79 10.13 16.54
C LEU A 160 5.45 9.20 17.72
N THR A 161 6.48 8.63 18.39
CA THR A 161 6.28 7.78 19.57
C THR A 161 6.28 8.53 20.88
N ASP A 162 6.65 9.82 20.89
CA ASP A 162 6.62 10.67 22.09
C ASP A 162 5.20 10.84 22.63
N ASN A 163 5.10 11.04 23.95
CA ASN A 163 3.83 11.34 24.65
C ASN A 163 2.72 10.30 24.30
N ASP A 164 3.01 9.02 24.57
CA ASP A 164 2.10 7.91 24.28
C ASP A 164 1.67 7.83 22.81
N ALA A 165 2.60 8.13 21.92
CA ALA A 165 2.39 8.16 20.48
C ALA A 165 1.23 9.06 20.00
N GLN A 166 0.95 10.14 20.73
CA GLN A 166 -0.18 11.03 20.44
C GLN A 166 -0.19 11.53 19.01
N ARG A 167 0.98 11.85 18.43
CA ARG A 167 1.09 12.32 17.04
C ARG A 167 0.82 11.23 16.03
N LEU A 168 1.29 10.00 16.30
CA LEU A 168 1.01 8.84 15.48
C LEU A 168 -0.49 8.52 15.49
N ARG A 169 -1.11 8.51 16.68
CA ARG A 169 -2.57 8.33 16.83
C ARG A 169 -3.36 9.39 16.06
N ALA A 170 -2.93 10.63 16.10
CA ALA A 170 -3.60 11.73 15.40
C ALA A 170 -3.60 11.59 13.87
N MET A 171 -2.75 10.74 13.29
CA MET A 171 -2.76 10.47 11.84
C MET A 171 -3.99 9.68 11.40
N PHE A 172 -4.57 8.86 12.27
CA PHE A 172 -5.72 8.00 11.97
C PHE A 172 -7.09 8.66 12.20
N GLY A 173 -7.12 9.89 12.77
CA GLY A 173 -8.37 10.54 13.15
C GLY A 173 -8.98 9.94 14.43
N ALA A 174 -10.32 9.94 14.53
CA ALA A 174 -11.03 9.58 15.78
C ALA A 174 -11.43 8.08 15.85
N GLU A 175 -11.08 7.24 14.89
CA GLU A 175 -11.59 5.87 14.82
C GLU A 175 -10.60 4.80 15.29
N SER A 176 -11.14 3.76 15.91
CA SER A 176 -10.56 2.79 16.85
C SER A 176 -9.62 1.71 16.29
N LEU A 177 -9.11 1.80 15.07
CA LEU A 177 -8.12 0.85 14.53
C LEU A 177 -6.67 1.26 14.85
N ASP A 178 -6.49 2.46 15.38
CA ASP A 178 -5.20 3.04 15.70
C ASP A 178 -4.40 2.25 16.76
N ASP A 179 -5.07 1.64 17.74
CA ASP A 179 -4.39 0.94 18.83
C ASP A 179 -3.55 -0.27 18.37
N GLU A 180 -4.00 -1.00 17.34
CA GLU A 180 -3.23 -2.10 16.78
C GLU A 180 -2.00 -1.61 16.03
N TYR A 181 -2.18 -0.62 15.15
CA TYR A 181 -1.11 -0.01 14.38
C TYR A 181 -0.09 0.68 15.28
N VAL A 182 -0.57 1.45 16.26
CA VAL A 182 0.28 2.13 17.23
C VAL A 182 1.11 1.12 18.04
N ARG A 183 0.49 0.06 18.56
CA ARG A 183 1.23 -0.99 19.29
C ARG A 183 2.31 -1.64 18.43
N HIS A 184 2.02 -1.89 17.16
CA HIS A 184 2.96 -2.48 16.22
C HIS A 184 4.15 -1.56 15.93
N LEU A 185 3.89 -0.27 15.74
CA LEU A 185 4.89 0.72 15.34
C LEU A 185 5.66 1.35 16.51
N THR A 186 5.17 1.24 17.75
CA THR A 186 5.89 1.72 18.94
C THR A 186 6.92 0.71 19.47
N VAL A 187 7.01 -0.48 18.88
CA VAL A 187 8.15 -1.39 19.13
C VAL A 187 9.44 -0.71 18.63
N PRO A 188 10.52 -0.68 19.44
CA PRO A 188 11.76 -0.01 19.06
C PRO A 188 12.26 -0.40 17.67
N GLY A 189 12.56 0.59 16.84
CA GLY A 189 13.03 0.43 15.46
C GLY A 189 11.94 0.16 14.42
N ALA A 190 10.70 -0.10 14.82
CA ALA A 190 9.61 -0.37 13.89
C ALA A 190 9.24 0.87 13.05
N LEU A 191 9.08 2.00 13.71
CA LEU A 191 8.74 3.25 13.01
C LEU A 191 9.92 3.78 12.20
N THR A 192 11.15 3.61 12.67
CA THR A 192 12.37 3.91 11.89
C THR A 192 12.38 3.09 10.60
N ALA A 193 12.12 1.78 10.68
CA ALA A 193 12.05 0.90 9.50
C ALA A 193 10.91 1.32 8.54
N ALA A 194 9.71 1.54 9.05
CA ALA A 194 8.55 1.99 8.25
C ALA A 194 8.80 3.37 7.58
N SER A 195 9.39 4.32 8.30
CA SER A 195 9.72 5.65 7.76
C SER A 195 10.86 5.62 6.75
N SER A 196 11.70 4.58 6.76
CA SER A 196 12.81 4.42 5.81
C SER A 196 12.32 4.31 4.36
N TRP A 197 11.08 3.94 4.11
CA TRP A 197 10.47 3.99 2.78
C TRP A 197 10.45 5.42 2.21
N TYR A 198 10.12 6.42 3.06
CA TYR A 198 10.14 7.83 2.64
C TYR A 198 11.57 8.36 2.42
N ALA A 199 12.52 7.93 3.25
CA ALA A 199 13.93 8.31 3.10
C ALA A 199 14.55 7.68 1.85
N ALA A 200 14.13 6.47 1.47
CA ALA A 200 14.61 5.74 0.30
C ALA A 200 14.05 6.24 -1.04
N MET A 201 13.05 7.14 -1.03
CA MET A 201 12.49 7.72 -2.26
C MET A 201 13.57 8.47 -3.05
N THR A 202 13.85 8.02 -4.26
CA THR A 202 14.76 8.68 -5.20
C THR A 202 13.98 9.44 -6.28
N ARG A 203 14.69 10.20 -7.14
CA ARG A 203 14.06 10.85 -8.31
C ARG A 203 13.57 9.83 -9.35
N GLU A 204 14.19 8.67 -9.41
CA GLU A 204 13.87 7.57 -10.34
C GLU A 204 12.50 6.95 -10.04
N PHE A 205 12.07 7.02 -8.78
CA PHE A 205 10.73 6.64 -8.34
C PHE A 205 9.60 7.22 -9.21
N ALA A 206 9.80 8.41 -9.78
CA ALA A 206 8.83 9.09 -10.63
C ALA A 206 8.88 8.64 -12.11
N ASN A 207 9.88 7.87 -12.51
CA ASN A 207 10.09 7.45 -13.90
C ASN A 207 9.42 6.10 -14.19
N LEU A 208 8.38 5.75 -13.44
CA LEU A 208 7.64 4.51 -13.63
C LEU A 208 6.96 4.52 -15.01
N PRO A 209 7.15 3.47 -15.85
CA PRO A 209 6.46 3.37 -17.13
C PRO A 209 4.95 3.17 -16.95
N ALA A 210 4.19 3.36 -18.01
CA ALA A 210 2.76 3.12 -18.01
C ALA A 210 2.43 1.66 -17.68
N VAL A 211 1.38 1.44 -16.90
CA VAL A 211 0.89 0.12 -16.54
C VAL A 211 0.09 -0.46 -17.71
N THR A 212 0.40 -1.70 -18.08
CA THR A 212 -0.22 -2.41 -19.21
C THR A 212 -1.20 -3.50 -18.78
N VAL A 213 -1.55 -3.57 -17.50
CA VAL A 213 -2.54 -4.52 -16.97
C VAL A 213 -3.85 -3.81 -16.63
N PRO A 214 -5.01 -4.49 -16.70
CA PRO A 214 -6.30 -3.90 -16.34
C PRO A 214 -6.28 -3.32 -14.93
N THR A 215 -6.65 -2.04 -14.80
CA THR A 215 -6.46 -1.28 -13.57
C THR A 215 -7.73 -0.56 -13.12
N THR A 216 -8.05 -0.64 -11.84
CA THR A 216 -8.99 0.24 -11.15
C THR A 216 -8.22 1.10 -10.15
N TYR A 217 -8.43 2.41 -10.22
CA TYR A 217 -7.91 3.34 -9.24
C TYR A 217 -9.08 3.94 -8.44
N VAL A 218 -9.02 3.76 -7.12
CA VAL A 218 -10.04 4.23 -6.17
C VAL A 218 -9.45 5.37 -5.35
N TRP A 219 -10.07 6.53 -5.40
CA TRP A 219 -9.65 7.72 -4.65
C TRP A 219 -10.86 8.36 -3.97
N SER A 220 -10.63 9.11 -2.92
CA SER A 220 -11.70 9.84 -2.22
C SER A 220 -11.42 11.34 -2.20
N ASN A 221 -12.46 12.13 -2.37
CA ASN A 221 -12.39 13.59 -2.27
C ASN A 221 -12.18 14.10 -0.84
N GLY A 222 -12.35 13.24 0.17
CA GLY A 222 -12.03 13.51 1.56
C GLY A 222 -10.58 13.13 1.96
N ASP A 223 -9.78 12.56 1.04
CA ASP A 223 -8.40 12.18 1.30
C ASP A 223 -7.54 13.40 1.67
N THR A 224 -6.86 13.33 2.83
CA THR A 224 -6.03 14.43 3.33
C THR A 224 -4.57 14.37 2.86
N ALA A 225 -4.12 13.23 2.32
CA ALA A 225 -2.77 13.02 1.81
C ALA A 225 -2.66 13.21 0.30
N ILE A 226 -3.69 12.82 -0.45
CA ILE A 226 -3.72 12.82 -1.92
C ILE A 226 -4.73 13.83 -2.44
N GLY A 227 -4.23 14.80 -3.20
CA GLY A 227 -5.05 15.83 -3.86
C GLY A 227 -5.67 15.36 -5.17
N ARG A 228 -6.75 16.03 -5.58
CA ARG A 228 -7.52 15.73 -6.80
C ARG A 228 -6.67 15.76 -8.07
N ALA A 229 -5.76 16.72 -8.20
CA ALA A 229 -5.00 16.93 -9.43
C ALA A 229 -4.17 15.72 -9.84
N GLY A 230 -3.49 15.06 -8.88
CA GLY A 230 -2.76 13.83 -9.12
C GLY A 230 -3.68 12.63 -9.38
N ALA A 231 -4.82 12.58 -8.67
CA ALA A 231 -5.79 11.51 -8.83
C ALA A 231 -6.41 11.49 -10.23
N GLU A 232 -6.86 12.63 -10.74
CA GLU A 232 -7.47 12.75 -12.07
C GLU A 232 -6.49 12.42 -13.20
N ARG A 233 -5.20 12.67 -13.02
CA ARG A 233 -4.16 12.35 -14.00
C ARG A 233 -3.72 10.90 -14.03
N CYS A 234 -4.12 10.10 -13.04
CA CYS A 234 -3.64 8.73 -12.89
C CYS A 234 -3.84 7.89 -14.17
N GLY A 235 -4.97 8.05 -14.85
CA GLY A 235 -5.28 7.33 -16.10
C GLY A 235 -4.36 7.65 -17.28
N GLU A 236 -3.63 8.78 -17.28
CA GLU A 236 -2.65 9.11 -18.32
C GLU A 236 -1.45 8.11 -18.34
N PHE A 237 -1.30 7.33 -17.27
CA PHE A 237 -0.21 6.39 -17.07
C PHE A 237 -0.67 4.92 -17.06
N VAL A 238 -1.85 4.63 -17.65
CA VAL A 238 -2.35 3.27 -17.81
C VAL A 238 -2.69 3.01 -19.27
N ASP A 239 -1.96 2.09 -19.89
CA ASP A 239 -2.17 1.64 -21.28
C ASP A 239 -2.88 0.27 -21.29
N ALA A 240 -4.05 0.22 -20.63
CA ALA A 240 -4.90 -0.95 -20.46
C ALA A 240 -6.32 -0.52 -20.10
N PRO A 241 -7.31 -1.43 -20.02
CA PRO A 241 -8.63 -1.11 -19.48
C PRO A 241 -8.53 -0.44 -18.10
N TYR A 242 -8.91 0.83 -18.02
CA TYR A 242 -8.77 1.66 -16.83
C TYR A 242 -10.13 2.13 -16.31
N ARG A 243 -10.29 2.12 -14.99
CA ARG A 243 -11.44 2.69 -14.31
C ARG A 243 -10.98 3.58 -13.15
N PHE A 244 -11.44 4.81 -13.13
CA PHE A 244 -11.31 5.73 -12.00
C PHE A 244 -12.61 5.73 -11.18
N VAL A 245 -12.49 5.54 -9.88
CA VAL A 245 -13.61 5.55 -8.93
C VAL A 245 -13.34 6.61 -7.88
N GLU A 246 -14.22 7.61 -7.82
CA GLU A 246 -14.22 8.62 -6.76
C GLU A 246 -15.21 8.20 -5.67
N LEU A 247 -14.73 8.13 -4.43
CA LEU A 247 -15.55 7.99 -3.23
C LEU A 247 -15.83 9.38 -2.65
N ASP A 248 -17.04 9.58 -2.13
CA ASP A 248 -17.42 10.87 -1.56
C ASP A 248 -17.27 10.87 -0.05
N GLY A 249 -16.52 11.85 0.49
CA GLY A 249 -16.39 12.13 1.91
C GLY A 249 -15.63 11.10 2.73
N ILE A 250 -15.05 10.06 2.11
CA ILE A 250 -14.19 9.08 2.79
C ILE A 250 -12.82 9.70 3.00
N SER A 251 -12.20 9.48 4.16
CA SER A 251 -10.85 9.97 4.40
C SER A 251 -9.79 9.18 3.62
N HIS A 252 -8.53 9.38 3.95
CA HIS A 252 -7.43 8.59 3.39
C HIS A 252 -7.57 7.07 3.66
N TRP A 253 -8.24 6.70 4.75
CA TRP A 253 -8.30 5.32 5.26
C TRP A 253 -9.41 4.50 4.60
N ILE A 254 -9.37 4.41 3.27
CA ILE A 254 -10.40 3.73 2.44
C ILE A 254 -10.66 2.28 2.87
N PRO A 255 -9.65 1.43 3.18
CA PRO A 255 -9.89 0.05 3.59
C PRO A 255 -10.68 -0.09 4.89
N GLU A 256 -10.53 0.87 5.81
CA GLU A 256 -11.21 0.89 7.11
C GLU A 256 -12.59 1.55 7.05
N GLU A 257 -12.71 2.64 6.31
CA GLU A 257 -13.93 3.47 6.31
C GLU A 257 -14.95 3.06 5.25
N ALA A 258 -14.48 2.47 4.13
CA ALA A 258 -15.33 2.05 3.03
C ALA A 258 -15.01 0.62 2.53
N PRO A 259 -14.86 -0.39 3.44
CA PRO A 259 -14.42 -1.73 3.07
C PRO A 259 -15.30 -2.40 2.03
N ASP A 260 -16.63 -2.29 2.16
CA ASP A 260 -17.60 -2.90 1.24
C ASP A 260 -17.49 -2.31 -0.18
N ARG A 261 -17.29 -0.98 -0.25
CA ARG A 261 -17.11 -0.29 -1.54
C ARG A 261 -15.80 -0.69 -2.18
N LEU A 262 -14.71 -0.73 -1.40
CA LEU A 262 -13.42 -1.16 -1.91
C LEU A 262 -13.45 -2.64 -2.35
N ALA A 263 -14.06 -3.53 -1.57
CA ALA A 263 -14.23 -4.93 -1.93
C ALA A 263 -15.00 -5.10 -3.25
N ALA A 264 -16.08 -4.35 -3.43
CA ALA A 264 -16.87 -4.37 -4.66
C ALA A 264 -16.03 -3.96 -5.88
N GLU A 265 -15.22 -2.90 -5.78
CA GLU A 265 -14.35 -2.45 -6.87
C GLU A 265 -13.23 -3.46 -7.19
N ILE A 266 -12.69 -4.13 -6.17
CA ILE A 266 -11.71 -5.21 -6.33
C ILE A 266 -12.37 -6.39 -7.08
N LEU A 267 -13.54 -6.85 -6.64
CA LEU A 267 -14.24 -7.97 -7.25
C LEU A 267 -14.69 -7.66 -8.69
N ASP A 268 -15.15 -6.45 -8.95
CA ASP A 268 -15.51 -6.00 -10.30
C ASP A 268 -14.28 -6.02 -11.23
N ARG A 269 -13.11 -5.59 -10.73
CA ARG A 269 -11.86 -5.66 -11.48
C ARG A 269 -11.42 -7.11 -11.73
N ILE A 270 -11.50 -7.98 -10.74
CA ILE A 270 -11.18 -9.41 -10.88
C ILE A 270 -12.11 -10.07 -11.92
N GLY A 271 -13.40 -9.80 -11.87
CA GLY A 271 -14.40 -10.40 -12.77
C GLY A 271 -14.33 -9.89 -14.21
N SER A 272 -13.54 -8.85 -14.49
CA SER A 272 -13.37 -8.24 -15.81
C SER A 272 -12.17 -8.78 -16.60
N VAL A 273 -11.40 -9.75 -16.06
CA VAL A 273 -10.16 -10.31 -16.67
C VAL A 273 -10.22 -11.82 -16.78
#